data_3aa4896fb31d23fc4d51548ef98fa105
#
_entry.id   3aa4896fb31d23fc4d51548ef98fa105
#
_cell.length_a   1.000
_cell.length_b   1.000
_cell.length_c   1.000
_cell.angle_alpha   90.00
_cell.angle_beta   90.00
_cell.angle_gamma   90.00
#
_symmetry.space_group_name_H-M   'P 1'
#
loop_
_entity.id
_entity.type
_entity.pdbx_description
1 polymer ?
#
loop_
_entity_poly.entity_id
_entity_poly.type
_entity_poly.pdbx_seq_one_letter_code
_entity_poly.pdbx_strand_id
1 'polypeptide(L)'
;MKSVYSLLILFNAFVLNAQSIERIEPPNWWANMKTNELQIMLYGKDIGSLIPSHKNTDLINSVDKTSNDNYLFINLNLLELQPGILHFSLNDSLGKKILSFDYELRDRDSSSRNRIGFNSSDVIFLITPDRFANGDSNNDIKPDLKENFIDRSDDYARHGGDIRGIIDHLDYIHNLGFTTIWPTPLLTNDGNEASYHGYAITDYYEVDPRFGLLDDYIELGKKAREKGLNLIMDQVVNHVGINHWWTRDLPAVDWINNSECINNANSVMFSNHRRTVNQDIYASKIDKTGMNDGWFVSSMPDLNQRNPLLGKYLIQNSIWWIETLGLTGIRQDTYPYADKNFMSRWAKSIMEEYPKFSIVGEEWSYNPLLVSYWQQGSSNKDNYVSNLTSTMDFPMQRAIIDGIKENESWETGLIKIYEGLANDFAYPDPERMMAFLDNHDKSRVFTEFDGNIIHTKMALAFLLTIPRIPQIYYGTEILMEDFENPGDHGLIRSDFPGGWSDDNINGFKGHGLSDDQLEFQKFLREILNYRRNSKAIHTGNTIHFAPENGIYSLFRITEEETVVLIINKNISPVNINLNRFEEIGLAGVEMKDILRNNIFIWGEDLNLPSKGVYFYTSKTE
;
A
#
# COMPACT_ATOMS: atom_id res chain seq x y z
N MET A 1 1.56 -38.11 80.21
CA MET A 1 1.49 -38.08 78.76
C MET A 1 0.36 -37.15 78.39
N LYS A 2 0.67 -35.93 77.94
CA LYS A 2 -0.33 -34.97 77.45
C LYS A 2 -0.16 -34.88 75.92
N SER A 3 -1.17 -35.36 75.17
CA SER A 3 -1.20 -35.24 73.72
C SER A 3 -1.61 -33.83 73.34
N VAL A 4 -0.74 -33.16 72.56
CA VAL A 4 -1.05 -31.89 71.95
C VAL A 4 -1.52 -32.20 70.52
N TYR A 5 -2.79 -31.90 70.21
CA TYR A 5 -3.32 -31.94 68.84
C TYR A 5 -3.01 -30.59 68.17
N SER A 6 -2.12 -30.58 67.20
CA SER A 6 -1.90 -29.42 66.31
C SER A 6 -2.95 -29.41 65.21
N LEU A 7 -3.81 -28.42 65.23
CA LEU A 7 -4.82 -28.13 64.20
C LEU A 7 -4.09 -27.39 63.03
N LEU A 8 -3.85 -28.07 61.91
CA LEU A 8 -3.36 -27.45 60.68
C LEU A 8 -4.55 -26.78 59.99
N ILE A 9 -4.60 -25.44 60.04
CA ILE A 9 -5.55 -24.63 59.25
C ILE A 9 -4.91 -24.44 57.88
N LEU A 10 -5.40 -25.13 56.85
CA LEU A 10 -5.08 -24.87 55.44
C LEU A 10 -5.76 -23.57 55.03
N PHE A 11 -4.99 -22.48 54.92
CA PHE A 11 -5.43 -21.28 54.25
C PHE A 11 -5.38 -21.55 52.73
N ASN A 12 -6.50 -21.87 52.12
CA ASN A 12 -6.68 -21.75 50.69
C ASN A 12 -6.69 -20.25 50.36
N ALA A 13 -5.54 -19.73 49.93
CA ALA A 13 -5.48 -18.43 49.31
C ALA A 13 -6.22 -18.54 47.96
N PHE A 14 -7.48 -18.16 47.93
CA PHE A 14 -8.15 -17.80 46.68
C PHE A 14 -7.41 -16.59 46.12
N VAL A 15 -6.58 -16.78 45.12
CA VAL A 15 -6.13 -15.70 44.26
C VAL A 15 -7.38 -15.26 43.49
N LEU A 16 -8.07 -14.26 44.04
CA LEU A 16 -9.09 -13.50 43.31
C LEU A 16 -8.33 -12.80 42.19
N ASN A 17 -8.27 -13.42 41.01
CA ASN A 17 -7.86 -12.73 39.79
C ASN A 17 -8.92 -11.60 39.58
N ALA A 18 -8.53 -10.39 39.91
CA ALA A 18 -9.39 -9.23 39.70
C ALA A 18 -9.62 -9.05 38.19
N GLN A 19 -10.84 -8.79 37.79
CA GLN A 19 -11.17 -8.38 36.42
C GLN A 19 -10.33 -7.15 36.06
N SER A 20 -9.78 -7.11 34.83
CA SER A 20 -9.01 -6.00 34.33
C SER A 20 -9.31 -5.78 32.86
N ILE A 21 -9.23 -4.54 32.42
CA ILE A 21 -9.24 -4.21 30.99
C ILE A 21 -7.77 -4.24 30.53
N GLU A 22 -7.49 -5.04 29.53
CA GLU A 22 -6.15 -5.21 28.97
C GLU A 22 -5.99 -4.41 27.67
N ARG A 23 -7.07 -4.31 26.85
CA ARG A 23 -7.08 -3.56 25.60
C ARG A 23 -8.37 -2.77 25.43
N ILE A 24 -8.23 -1.61 24.80
CA ILE A 24 -9.31 -0.74 24.35
C ILE A 24 -9.02 -0.37 22.89
N GLU A 25 -9.87 -0.79 21.97
CA GLU A 25 -9.64 -0.59 20.53
C GLU A 25 -10.90 -0.05 19.84
N PRO A 26 -10.78 1.07 19.06
CA PRO A 26 -9.57 1.90 18.88
C PRO A 26 -9.15 2.57 20.20
N PRO A 27 -7.85 2.93 20.36
CA PRO A 27 -7.35 3.47 21.64
C PRO A 27 -7.86 4.88 21.96
N ASN A 28 -8.30 5.61 20.95
CA ASN A 28 -8.95 6.93 21.02
C ASN A 28 -9.78 7.15 19.75
N TRP A 29 -10.57 8.24 19.75
CA TRP A 29 -11.32 8.66 18.56
C TRP A 29 -11.34 10.18 18.43
N TRP A 30 -12.01 10.71 17.41
CA TRP A 30 -12.14 12.14 17.18
C TRP A 30 -13.59 12.60 17.26
N ALA A 31 -13.81 13.78 17.82
CA ALA A 31 -15.06 14.51 17.69
C ALA A 31 -15.21 15.04 16.24
N ASN A 32 -16.43 15.36 15.87
CA ASN A 32 -16.72 15.98 14.56
C ASN A 32 -16.39 15.11 13.34
N MET A 33 -16.34 13.78 13.52
CA MET A 33 -16.34 12.86 12.38
C MET A 33 -17.69 12.92 11.67
N LYS A 34 -17.73 12.62 10.37
CA LYS A 34 -18.99 12.55 9.64
C LYS A 34 -19.88 11.42 10.15
N THR A 35 -19.26 10.27 10.44
CA THR A 35 -19.93 9.14 11.07
C THR A 35 -19.94 9.33 12.57
N ASN A 36 -21.15 9.50 13.15
CA ASN A 36 -21.33 9.69 14.59
C ASN A 36 -21.29 8.39 15.39
N GLU A 37 -21.16 7.25 14.73
CA GLU A 37 -21.13 5.95 15.38
C GLU A 37 -19.69 5.50 15.63
N LEU A 38 -19.42 5.06 16.86
CA LEU A 38 -18.15 4.44 17.24
C LEU A 38 -18.41 3.12 17.95
N GLN A 39 -17.74 2.06 17.55
CA GLN A 39 -17.65 0.80 18.29
C GLN A 39 -16.32 0.76 19.05
N ILE A 40 -16.37 0.61 20.35
CA ILE A 40 -15.19 0.33 21.18
C ILE A 40 -15.20 -1.16 21.52
N MET A 41 -14.15 -1.87 21.16
CA MET A 41 -13.88 -3.23 21.62
C MET A 41 -13.04 -3.14 22.90
N LEU A 42 -13.55 -3.73 23.97
CA LEU A 42 -12.80 -3.97 25.21
C LEU A 42 -12.40 -5.44 25.26
N TYR A 43 -11.17 -5.69 25.63
CA TYR A 43 -10.67 -7.03 25.92
C TYR A 43 -10.07 -7.07 27.33
N GLY A 44 -10.37 -8.15 28.04
CA GLY A 44 -9.86 -8.40 29.38
C GLY A 44 -10.60 -9.53 30.04
N LYS A 45 -10.06 -10.05 31.12
CA LYS A 45 -10.59 -11.25 31.76
C LYS A 45 -12.01 -11.06 32.31
N ASP A 46 -12.96 -11.88 31.84
CA ASP A 46 -14.36 -11.99 32.32
C ASP A 46 -15.14 -10.65 32.28
N ILE A 47 -14.78 -9.71 31.40
CA ILE A 47 -15.44 -8.39 31.31
C ILE A 47 -16.76 -8.41 30.53
N GLY A 48 -17.01 -9.44 29.71
CA GLY A 48 -18.18 -9.54 28.84
C GLY A 48 -19.50 -9.63 29.59
N SER A 49 -19.48 -10.05 30.87
CA SER A 49 -20.66 -10.07 31.72
C SER A 49 -21.06 -8.67 32.26
N LEU A 50 -20.12 -7.70 32.22
CA LEU A 50 -20.31 -6.38 32.79
C LEU A 50 -21.22 -5.49 31.93
N ILE A 51 -21.81 -4.49 32.56
CA ILE A 51 -22.75 -3.53 31.97
C ILE A 51 -22.06 -2.16 31.96
N PRO A 52 -21.72 -1.60 30.77
CA PRO A 52 -21.14 -0.28 30.69
C PRO A 52 -22.17 0.81 31.00
N SER A 53 -21.72 1.88 31.65
CA SER A 53 -22.51 3.06 31.91
C SER A 53 -21.71 4.34 31.81
N HIS A 54 -22.37 5.44 31.44
CA HIS A 54 -21.81 6.79 31.37
C HIS A 54 -22.82 7.80 31.96
N LYS A 55 -22.32 8.95 32.43
CA LYS A 55 -23.18 10.02 32.99
C LYS A 55 -24.21 10.55 31.98
N ASN A 56 -23.85 10.60 30.71
CA ASN A 56 -24.79 10.85 29.61
C ASN A 56 -25.31 9.48 29.13
N THR A 57 -26.57 9.18 29.44
CA THR A 57 -27.21 7.90 29.14
C THR A 57 -27.43 7.68 27.65
N ASP A 58 -27.52 8.75 26.86
CA ASP A 58 -27.76 8.70 25.41
C ASP A 58 -26.48 8.43 24.61
N LEU A 59 -25.32 8.45 25.29
CA LEU A 59 -24.03 8.17 24.65
C LEU A 59 -23.90 6.71 24.21
N ILE A 60 -24.35 5.76 25.04
CA ILE A 60 -24.26 4.33 24.74
C ILE A 60 -25.52 3.92 23.98
N ASN A 61 -25.33 3.68 22.66
CA ASN A 61 -26.43 3.27 21.79
C ASN A 61 -26.79 1.79 21.96
N SER A 62 -25.78 0.93 22.03
CA SER A 62 -25.95 -0.52 22.28
C SER A 62 -24.68 -1.15 22.84
N VAL A 63 -24.84 -2.37 23.34
CA VAL A 63 -23.73 -3.19 23.82
C VAL A 63 -23.87 -4.56 23.17
N ASP A 64 -22.85 -4.98 22.45
CA ASP A 64 -22.81 -6.31 21.85
C ASP A 64 -21.88 -7.21 22.67
N LYS A 65 -22.32 -8.45 22.85
CA LYS A 65 -21.60 -9.52 23.54
C LYS A 65 -21.38 -10.65 22.56
N THR A 66 -20.28 -11.33 22.72
CA THR A 66 -19.99 -12.56 21.96
C THR A 66 -20.11 -13.79 22.87
N SER A 67 -19.81 -14.94 22.32
CA SER A 67 -19.72 -16.17 23.13
C SER A 67 -18.48 -16.23 24.02
N ASN A 68 -17.57 -15.28 23.90
CA ASN A 68 -16.37 -15.16 24.70
C ASN A 68 -16.52 -14.04 25.74
N ASP A 69 -16.56 -14.41 27.00
CA ASP A 69 -16.75 -13.46 28.11
C ASP A 69 -15.56 -12.51 28.35
N ASN A 70 -14.45 -12.66 27.59
CA ASN A 70 -13.32 -11.75 27.66
C ASN A 70 -13.51 -10.51 26.78
N TYR A 71 -14.59 -10.43 26.01
CA TYR A 71 -14.85 -9.32 25.10
C TYR A 71 -16.14 -8.58 25.42
N LEU A 72 -16.11 -7.26 25.22
CA LEU A 72 -17.28 -6.40 25.32
C LEU A 72 -17.20 -5.33 24.23
N PHE A 73 -18.25 -5.20 23.42
CA PHE A 73 -18.32 -4.19 22.36
C PHE A 73 -19.35 -3.11 22.77
N ILE A 74 -18.90 -1.86 22.85
CA ILE A 74 -19.73 -0.72 23.23
C ILE A 74 -19.91 0.16 22.00
N ASN A 75 -21.15 0.30 21.53
CA ASN A 75 -21.48 1.20 20.43
C ASN A 75 -21.93 2.55 20.97
N LEU A 76 -21.24 3.60 20.57
CA LEU A 76 -21.47 4.97 21.01
C LEU A 76 -22.13 5.80 19.92
N ASN A 77 -22.94 6.77 20.34
CA ASN A 77 -23.41 7.87 19.50
C ASN A 77 -22.64 9.13 19.90
N LEU A 78 -21.76 9.59 18.99
CA LEU A 78 -20.90 10.76 19.23
C LEU A 78 -21.52 12.09 18.73
N LEU A 79 -22.79 12.07 18.34
CA LEU A 79 -23.46 13.28 17.81
C LEU A 79 -23.36 14.43 18.84
N GLU A 80 -22.88 15.60 18.36
CA GLU A 80 -22.74 16.83 19.15
C GLU A 80 -21.74 16.76 20.33
N LEU A 81 -21.00 15.66 20.48
CA LEU A 81 -19.97 15.59 21.52
C LEU A 81 -18.78 16.47 21.18
N GLN A 82 -18.29 17.14 22.21
CA GLN A 82 -17.07 17.94 22.14
C GLN A 82 -15.84 17.09 22.51
N PRO A 83 -14.64 17.47 22.04
CA PRO A 83 -13.40 16.83 22.47
C PRO A 83 -13.27 16.81 24.01
N GLY A 84 -12.70 15.74 24.54
CA GLY A 84 -12.52 15.56 25.98
C GLY A 84 -12.42 14.10 26.39
N ILE A 85 -12.38 13.85 27.69
CA ILE A 85 -12.30 12.51 28.25
C ILE A 85 -13.71 12.01 28.60
N LEU A 86 -14.08 10.86 28.06
CA LEU A 86 -15.30 10.14 28.37
C LEU A 86 -15.00 9.13 29.49
N HIS A 87 -15.69 9.28 30.67
CA HIS A 87 -15.47 8.43 31.82
C HIS A 87 -16.52 7.32 31.86
N PHE A 88 -16.15 6.08 31.65
CA PHE A 88 -17.02 4.92 31.69
C PHE A 88 -16.89 4.15 33.01
N SER A 89 -17.99 3.56 33.44
CA SER A 89 -18.02 2.54 34.49
C SER A 89 -18.54 1.23 33.92
N LEU A 90 -17.94 0.12 34.33
CA LEU A 90 -18.44 -1.23 34.07
C LEU A 90 -18.98 -1.79 35.37
N ASN A 91 -20.28 -2.13 35.39
CA ASN A 91 -21.00 -2.54 36.57
C ASN A 91 -21.41 -4.02 36.49
N ASP A 92 -21.59 -4.67 37.62
CA ASP A 92 -22.21 -5.98 37.67
C ASP A 92 -23.73 -5.91 37.45
N SER A 93 -24.41 -7.06 37.44
CA SER A 93 -25.86 -7.15 37.26
C SER A 93 -26.68 -6.50 38.39
N LEU A 94 -26.06 -6.20 39.52
CA LEU A 94 -26.68 -5.52 40.66
C LEU A 94 -26.43 -4.00 40.64
N GLY A 95 -25.74 -3.49 39.64
CA GLY A 95 -25.40 -2.08 39.49
C GLY A 95 -24.18 -1.62 40.29
N LYS A 96 -23.44 -2.55 40.92
CA LYS A 96 -22.19 -2.23 41.61
C LYS A 96 -21.07 -2.01 40.60
N LYS A 97 -20.39 -0.88 40.71
CA LYS A 97 -19.22 -0.57 39.90
C LYS A 97 -18.08 -1.57 40.18
N ILE A 98 -17.58 -2.25 39.14
CA ILE A 98 -16.49 -3.20 39.20
C ILE A 98 -15.21 -2.57 38.63
N LEU A 99 -15.29 -1.98 37.41
CA LEU A 99 -14.18 -1.34 36.73
C LEU A 99 -14.57 0.06 36.23
N SER A 100 -13.60 0.82 35.83
CA SER A 100 -13.80 2.06 35.07
C SER A 100 -12.64 2.25 34.11
N PHE A 101 -12.89 2.96 33.01
CA PHE A 101 -11.87 3.40 32.06
C PHE A 101 -12.22 4.78 31.53
N ASP A 102 -11.18 5.46 31.11
CA ASP A 102 -11.26 6.73 30.43
C ASP A 102 -11.03 6.54 28.94
N TYR A 103 -11.78 7.25 28.12
CA TYR A 103 -11.66 7.19 26.66
C TYR A 103 -11.50 8.60 26.09
N GLU A 104 -10.41 8.82 25.35
CA GLU A 104 -10.10 10.12 24.78
C GLU A 104 -10.87 10.36 23.48
N LEU A 105 -11.63 11.43 23.42
CA LEU A 105 -12.21 11.98 22.20
C LEU A 105 -11.41 13.23 21.83
N ARG A 106 -10.58 13.12 20.80
CA ARG A 106 -9.66 14.16 20.35
C ARG A 106 -10.36 15.24 19.55
N ASP A 107 -9.77 16.43 19.52
CA ASP A 107 -10.17 17.44 18.55
C ASP A 107 -9.66 17.04 17.15
N ARG A 108 -10.56 17.10 16.17
CA ARG A 108 -10.26 16.76 14.79
C ARG A 108 -9.74 17.97 14.04
N ASP A 109 -8.62 17.82 13.31
CA ASP A 109 -8.20 18.84 12.36
C ASP A 109 -9.33 19.10 11.35
N SER A 110 -9.83 20.34 11.31
CA SER A 110 -10.94 20.75 10.46
C SER A 110 -10.68 20.57 8.95
N SER A 111 -9.40 20.49 8.56
CA SER A 111 -8.98 20.27 7.16
C SER A 111 -8.92 18.77 6.80
N SER A 112 -8.91 17.86 7.80
CA SER A 112 -8.62 16.45 7.57
C SER A 112 -9.59 15.78 6.60
N ARG A 113 -10.87 16.15 6.65
CA ARG A 113 -11.89 15.66 5.72
C ARG A 113 -11.62 16.02 4.25
N ASN A 114 -10.91 17.12 4.00
CA ASN A 114 -10.61 17.63 2.68
C ASN A 114 -9.25 17.16 2.16
N ARG A 115 -8.62 16.16 2.79
CA ARG A 115 -7.35 15.59 2.35
C ARG A 115 -7.45 15.19 0.88
N ILE A 116 -6.47 15.65 0.11
CA ILE A 116 -6.34 15.28 -1.29
C ILE A 116 -5.48 14.03 -1.35
N GLY A 117 -6.02 12.98 -1.93
CA GLY A 117 -5.31 11.73 -2.16
C GLY A 117 -4.32 11.82 -3.32
N PHE A 118 -3.49 10.81 -3.45
CA PHE A 118 -2.57 10.69 -4.58
C PHE A 118 -3.35 10.64 -5.91
N ASN A 119 -2.76 11.18 -6.97
CA ASN A 119 -3.40 11.34 -8.29
C ASN A 119 -2.34 11.36 -9.41
N SER A 120 -2.74 11.65 -10.64
CA SER A 120 -1.85 11.65 -11.82
C SER A 120 -0.67 12.64 -11.75
N SER A 121 -0.69 13.60 -10.83
CA SER A 121 0.47 14.48 -10.59
C SER A 121 1.55 13.84 -9.72
N ASP A 122 1.22 12.75 -9.02
CA ASP A 122 2.12 12.08 -8.11
C ASP A 122 3.01 11.05 -8.81
N VAL A 123 4.14 10.78 -8.16
CA VAL A 123 4.98 9.59 -8.39
C VAL A 123 5.27 8.96 -7.04
N ILE A 124 4.93 7.68 -6.92
CA ILE A 124 5.00 6.93 -5.68
C ILE A 124 6.34 6.21 -5.59
N PHE A 125 7.03 6.39 -4.47
CA PHE A 125 8.23 5.64 -4.11
C PHE A 125 7.86 4.54 -3.13
N LEU A 126 7.88 3.29 -3.59
CA LEU A 126 7.63 2.11 -2.77
C LEU A 126 8.90 1.70 -2.05
N ILE A 127 8.81 1.49 -0.74
CA ILE A 127 9.94 1.16 0.13
C ILE A 127 9.63 -0.12 0.91
N THR A 128 10.59 -1.05 0.97
CA THR A 128 10.62 -2.11 1.99
C THR A 128 11.45 -1.59 3.17
N PRO A 129 10.83 -1.16 4.28
CA PRO A 129 11.53 -0.42 5.35
C PRO A 129 12.73 -1.16 5.92
N ASP A 130 12.59 -2.45 6.21
CA ASP A 130 13.65 -3.30 6.74
C ASP A 130 14.93 -3.34 5.87
N ARG A 131 14.80 -3.01 4.57
CA ARG A 131 15.84 -3.13 3.55
C ARG A 131 16.30 -1.78 2.99
N PHE A 132 15.73 -0.68 3.48
CA PHE A 132 16.02 0.65 2.94
C PHE A 132 17.16 1.34 3.69
N ALA A 133 17.01 1.53 4.99
CA ALA A 133 18.05 2.12 5.84
C ALA A 133 17.77 1.87 7.33
N ASN A 134 18.82 1.58 8.09
CA ASN A 134 18.80 1.49 9.54
C ASN A 134 19.16 2.86 10.15
N GLY A 135 18.17 3.54 10.73
CA GLY A 135 18.33 4.85 11.36
C GLY A 135 18.49 4.76 12.88
N ASP A 136 18.02 3.67 13.51
CA ASP A 136 18.13 3.44 14.95
C ASP A 136 18.45 1.98 15.28
N SER A 137 19.70 1.62 15.34
CA SER A 137 20.14 0.25 15.66
C SER A 137 19.73 -0.26 17.05
N ASN A 138 19.15 0.58 17.93
CA ASN A 138 18.65 0.13 19.24
C ASN A 138 17.28 -0.57 19.11
N ASN A 139 16.60 -0.43 18.00
CA ASN A 139 15.31 -1.09 17.76
C ASN A 139 15.42 -2.43 17.04
N ASP A 140 16.56 -2.78 16.45
CA ASP A 140 16.79 -3.95 15.60
C ASP A 140 16.34 -5.26 16.24
N ILE A 141 16.55 -5.42 17.55
CA ILE A 141 16.29 -6.65 18.30
C ILE A 141 15.31 -6.39 19.44
N LYS A 142 14.21 -7.15 19.47
CA LYS A 142 13.22 -7.11 20.55
C LYS A 142 13.06 -8.52 21.13
N PRO A 143 13.59 -8.77 22.35
CA PRO A 143 13.63 -10.11 22.95
C PRO A 143 12.24 -10.78 23.12
N ASP A 144 11.18 -9.99 23.23
CA ASP A 144 9.82 -10.45 23.44
C ASP A 144 9.13 -10.90 22.13
N LEU A 145 9.74 -10.62 20.97
CA LEU A 145 9.26 -11.07 19.67
C LEU A 145 9.97 -12.35 19.22
N LYS A 146 9.32 -13.13 18.37
CA LYS A 146 9.79 -14.45 17.94
C LYS A 146 11.03 -14.40 17.08
N GLU A 147 11.01 -13.57 16.02
CA GLU A 147 12.19 -13.27 15.23
C GLU A 147 12.94 -12.10 15.89
N ASN A 148 13.82 -12.45 16.83
CA ASN A 148 14.52 -11.52 17.71
C ASN A 148 16.02 -11.39 17.40
N PHE A 149 16.39 -11.52 16.15
CA PHE A 149 17.75 -11.37 15.62
C PHE A 149 17.73 -10.64 14.28
N ILE A 150 18.87 -10.13 13.84
CA ILE A 150 19.10 -9.64 12.49
C ILE A 150 20.22 -10.45 11.84
N ASP A 151 20.09 -10.71 10.54
CA ASP A 151 21.14 -11.35 9.74
C ASP A 151 21.07 -10.87 8.28
N ARG A 152 21.90 -9.89 7.93
CA ARG A 152 21.98 -9.33 6.58
C ARG A 152 22.56 -10.30 5.54
N SER A 153 23.03 -11.46 5.93
CA SER A 153 23.49 -12.53 5.02
C SER A 153 22.39 -13.52 4.65
N ASP A 154 21.24 -13.46 5.31
CA ASP A 154 20.06 -14.27 5.02
C ASP A 154 18.95 -13.38 4.45
N ASP A 155 18.68 -13.50 3.16
CA ASP A 155 17.71 -12.70 2.42
C ASP A 155 16.29 -12.74 3.01
N TYR A 156 15.98 -13.71 3.85
CA TYR A 156 14.67 -13.85 4.50
C TYR A 156 14.66 -13.44 5.98
N ALA A 157 15.82 -13.19 6.59
CA ALA A 157 15.88 -12.63 7.93
C ALA A 157 15.61 -11.12 7.95
N ARG A 158 15.47 -10.54 9.13
CA ARG A 158 15.41 -9.08 9.30
C ARG A 158 16.81 -8.49 9.16
N HIS A 159 16.89 -7.28 8.57
CA HIS A 159 18.15 -6.55 8.36
C HIS A 159 18.25 -5.28 9.22
N GLY A 160 17.13 -4.85 9.84
CA GLY A 160 17.14 -3.74 10.80
C GLY A 160 16.87 -2.37 10.20
N GLY A 161 16.48 -2.26 8.94
CA GLY A 161 15.98 -0.99 8.40
C GLY A 161 14.67 -0.58 9.08
N ASP A 162 14.41 0.74 9.22
CA ASP A 162 13.38 1.26 10.09
C ASP A 162 12.75 2.59 9.64
N ILE A 163 11.77 3.09 10.39
CA ILE A 163 11.10 4.38 10.14
C ILE A 163 12.09 5.54 10.22
N ARG A 164 13.06 5.49 11.16
CA ARG A 164 14.08 6.53 11.31
C ARG A 164 14.96 6.61 10.07
N GLY A 165 15.35 5.47 9.51
CA GLY A 165 16.09 5.40 8.25
C GLY A 165 15.32 6.03 7.08
N ILE A 166 14.00 5.85 7.00
CA ILE A 166 13.18 6.54 6.00
C ILE A 166 13.20 8.06 6.25
N ILE A 167 12.99 8.50 7.50
CA ILE A 167 12.98 9.92 7.87
C ILE A 167 14.29 10.60 7.47
N ASP A 168 15.41 9.97 7.75
CA ASP A 168 16.76 10.51 7.50
C ASP A 168 17.05 10.66 5.99
N HIS A 169 16.31 9.93 5.13
CA HIS A 169 16.48 9.95 3.67
C HIS A 169 15.34 10.65 2.92
N LEU A 170 14.44 11.38 3.60
CA LEU A 170 13.37 12.14 2.93
C LEU A 170 13.89 13.16 1.94
N ASP A 171 15.05 13.78 2.19
CA ASP A 171 15.69 14.72 1.26
C ASP A 171 16.15 14.03 -0.02
N TYR A 172 16.69 12.82 0.06
CA TYR A 172 17.06 12.01 -1.10
C TYR A 172 15.84 11.73 -1.98
N ILE A 173 14.76 11.23 -1.36
CA ILE A 173 13.52 10.89 -2.06
C ILE A 173 12.92 12.12 -2.76
N HIS A 174 12.80 13.23 -2.04
CA HIS A 174 12.29 14.50 -2.59
C HIS A 174 13.17 15.03 -3.72
N ASN A 175 14.50 15.01 -3.57
CA ASN A 175 15.45 15.56 -4.57
C ASN A 175 15.52 14.71 -5.83
N LEU A 176 15.21 13.41 -5.76
CA LEU A 176 15.01 12.59 -6.96
C LEU A 176 13.80 13.03 -7.77
N GLY A 177 12.77 13.55 -7.12
CA GLY A 177 11.55 14.03 -7.78
C GLY A 177 10.27 13.29 -7.41
N PHE A 178 10.32 12.36 -6.47
CA PHE A 178 9.15 11.69 -5.93
C PHE A 178 8.26 12.65 -5.15
N THR A 179 6.96 12.35 -5.07
CA THR A 179 5.95 13.16 -4.38
C THR A 179 5.19 12.38 -3.32
N THR A 180 5.32 11.06 -3.30
CA THR A 180 4.57 10.19 -2.41
C THR A 180 5.43 9.01 -1.98
N ILE A 181 5.36 8.64 -0.70
CA ILE A 181 6.05 7.49 -0.11
C ILE A 181 5.02 6.42 0.23
N TRP A 182 5.32 5.18 -0.11
CA TRP A 182 4.57 4.00 0.27
C TRP A 182 5.53 2.98 0.90
N PRO A 183 5.66 2.92 2.23
CA PRO A 183 6.32 1.81 2.91
C PRO A 183 5.43 0.55 2.89
N THR A 184 6.01 -0.64 2.74
CA THR A 184 5.32 -1.90 3.04
C THR A 184 4.86 -1.91 4.52
N PRO A 185 3.98 -2.83 4.97
CA PRO A 185 3.34 -2.69 6.28
C PRO A 185 4.31 -2.52 7.43
N LEU A 186 4.03 -1.55 8.31
CA LEU A 186 4.85 -1.20 9.48
C LEU A 186 4.21 -1.63 10.81
N LEU A 187 3.04 -2.29 10.76
CA LEU A 187 2.38 -2.81 11.95
C LEU A 187 3.06 -4.06 12.47
N THR A 188 2.88 -4.35 13.76
CA THR A 188 3.52 -5.49 14.42
C THR A 188 3.27 -6.79 13.66
N ASN A 189 4.36 -7.46 13.30
CA ASN A 189 4.37 -8.78 12.68
C ASN A 189 5.26 -9.73 13.49
N ASP A 190 4.69 -10.36 14.52
CA ASP A 190 5.38 -11.34 15.36
C ASP A 190 5.39 -12.73 14.69
N GLY A 191 5.86 -12.78 13.43
CA GLY A 191 6.10 -14.01 12.69
C GLY A 191 7.28 -14.80 13.23
N ASN A 192 7.32 -16.12 12.96
CA ASN A 192 8.43 -16.97 13.35
C ASN A 192 9.66 -16.76 12.46
N GLU A 193 9.44 -16.35 11.22
CA GLU A 193 10.42 -16.13 10.16
C GLU A 193 9.90 -15.10 9.17
N ALA A 194 10.79 -14.47 8.42
CA ALA A 194 10.50 -13.49 7.38
C ALA A 194 9.56 -12.34 7.82
N SER A 195 9.52 -12.00 9.10
CA SER A 195 8.58 -11.02 9.65
C SER A 195 8.81 -9.60 9.11
N TYR A 196 9.95 -9.36 8.49
CA TYR A 196 10.32 -8.08 7.90
C TYR A 196 9.35 -7.58 6.83
N HIS A 197 8.64 -8.49 6.14
CA HIS A 197 7.72 -8.11 5.07
C HIS A 197 6.46 -7.38 5.57
N GLY A 198 6.05 -7.59 6.84
CA GLY A 198 4.96 -6.87 7.50
C GLY A 198 3.54 -7.37 7.23
N TYR A 199 3.31 -8.25 6.23
CA TYR A 199 1.96 -8.62 5.81
C TYR A 199 1.21 -9.57 6.75
N ALA A 200 1.90 -10.32 7.62
CA ALA A 200 1.28 -11.18 8.63
C ALA A 200 1.05 -10.41 9.95
N ILE A 201 0.16 -9.41 9.92
CA ILE A 201 -0.09 -8.48 11.03
C ILE A 201 -0.56 -9.23 12.28
N THR A 202 0.06 -8.96 13.42
CA THR A 202 -0.29 -9.55 14.72
C THR A 202 -0.86 -8.55 15.71
N ASP A 203 -0.85 -7.26 15.38
CA ASP A 203 -1.56 -6.20 16.10
C ASP A 203 -1.94 -5.06 15.12
N TYR A 204 -3.22 -4.67 15.10
CA TYR A 204 -3.73 -3.65 14.17
C TYR A 204 -3.54 -2.21 14.64
N TYR A 205 -3.19 -1.98 15.90
CA TYR A 205 -3.02 -0.64 16.48
C TYR A 205 -1.61 -0.36 16.98
N GLU A 206 -0.68 -1.32 16.84
CA GLU A 206 0.70 -1.16 17.25
C GLU A 206 1.65 -1.17 16.04
N VAL A 207 2.59 -0.23 16.02
CA VAL A 207 3.73 -0.24 15.11
C VAL A 207 4.69 -1.33 15.57
N ASP A 208 5.28 -2.09 14.64
CA ASP A 208 6.30 -3.08 14.98
C ASP A 208 7.49 -2.39 15.66
N PRO A 209 7.79 -2.72 16.91
CA PRO A 209 8.83 -2.02 17.67
C PRO A 209 10.24 -2.18 17.10
N ARG A 210 10.41 -3.06 16.09
CA ARG A 210 11.66 -3.18 15.32
C ARG A 210 11.73 -2.18 14.16
N PHE A 211 10.60 -1.55 13.81
CA PHE A 211 10.56 -0.41 12.90
C PHE A 211 10.53 0.94 13.62
N GLY A 212 10.15 0.97 14.88
CA GLY A 212 10.01 2.19 15.68
C GLY A 212 8.73 2.17 16.51
N LEU A 213 8.36 3.33 17.05
CA LEU A 213 7.15 3.52 17.84
C LEU A 213 6.08 4.27 17.04
N LEU A 214 4.87 4.36 17.58
CA LEU A 214 3.79 5.15 16.99
C LEU A 214 4.21 6.61 16.76
N ASP A 215 4.95 7.20 17.70
CA ASP A 215 5.43 8.58 17.58
C ASP A 215 6.42 8.75 16.42
N ASP A 216 7.25 7.74 16.12
CA ASP A 216 8.14 7.76 14.95
C ASP A 216 7.33 7.72 13.64
N TYR A 217 6.27 6.95 13.60
CA TYR A 217 5.42 6.88 12.41
C TYR A 217 4.62 8.19 12.21
N ILE A 218 4.15 8.81 13.30
CA ILE A 218 3.53 10.15 13.27
C ILE A 218 4.55 11.19 12.79
N GLU A 219 5.80 11.10 13.28
CA GLU A 219 6.90 11.98 12.84
C GLU A 219 7.20 11.82 11.36
N LEU A 220 7.26 10.59 10.84
CA LEU A 220 7.42 10.32 9.41
C LEU A 220 6.33 11.03 8.59
N GLY A 221 5.06 10.85 8.95
CA GLY A 221 3.94 11.52 8.27
C GLY A 221 4.04 13.03 8.30
N LYS A 222 4.44 13.62 9.43
CA LYS A 222 4.63 15.06 9.58
C LYS A 222 5.79 15.58 8.73
N LYS A 223 6.98 14.96 8.85
CA LYS A 223 8.19 15.39 8.12
C LYS A 223 8.07 15.20 6.62
N ALA A 224 7.39 14.13 6.18
CA ALA A 224 7.07 13.94 4.76
C ALA A 224 6.25 15.13 4.23
N ARG A 225 5.15 15.49 4.92
CA ARG A 225 4.32 16.64 4.52
C ARG A 225 5.08 17.97 4.52
N GLU A 226 5.97 18.22 5.50
CA GLU A 226 6.80 19.41 5.56
C GLU A 226 7.72 19.53 4.34
N LYS A 227 8.08 18.41 3.70
CA LYS A 227 8.86 18.35 2.44
C LYS A 227 8.00 18.26 1.18
N GLY A 228 6.67 18.34 1.30
CA GLY A 228 5.76 18.19 0.18
C GLY A 228 5.63 16.74 -0.33
N LEU A 229 5.96 15.76 0.51
CA LEU A 229 5.76 14.35 0.23
C LEU A 229 4.48 13.84 0.90
N ASN A 230 3.69 13.11 0.15
CA ASN A 230 2.52 12.38 0.63
C ASN A 230 2.94 11.06 1.28
N LEU A 231 2.05 10.49 2.12
CA LEU A 231 2.27 9.18 2.74
C LEU A 231 1.06 8.27 2.47
N ILE A 232 1.35 7.09 1.93
CA ILE A 232 0.39 5.97 1.75
C ILE A 232 0.69 4.91 2.81
N MET A 233 -0.35 4.36 3.43
CA MET A 233 -0.25 3.19 4.28
C MET A 233 -0.60 1.93 3.47
N ASP A 234 0.25 0.91 3.58
CA ASP A 234 -0.09 -0.45 3.14
C ASP A 234 -0.93 -1.13 4.20
N GLN A 235 -2.13 -1.58 3.83
CA GLN A 235 -3.11 -2.12 4.76
C GLN A 235 -3.55 -3.52 4.36
N VAL A 236 -3.77 -4.38 5.35
CA VAL A 236 -4.20 -5.76 5.17
C VAL A 236 -5.50 -5.96 5.94
N VAL A 237 -6.61 -6.22 5.23
CA VAL A 237 -7.92 -6.51 5.86
C VAL A 237 -8.41 -7.93 5.56
N ASN A 238 -7.68 -8.67 4.72
CA ASN A 238 -8.04 -10.03 4.34
C ASN A 238 -7.72 -11.05 5.44
N HIS A 239 -6.55 -10.96 6.03
CA HIS A 239 -6.01 -11.95 6.96
C HIS A 239 -5.24 -11.30 8.10
N VAL A 240 -4.90 -12.09 9.09
CA VAL A 240 -3.97 -11.74 10.18
C VAL A 240 -2.79 -12.73 10.20
N GLY A 241 -1.73 -12.41 10.93
CA GLY A 241 -0.70 -13.37 11.26
C GLY A 241 -1.21 -14.45 12.20
N ILE A 242 -0.73 -15.70 12.05
CA ILE A 242 -1.12 -16.82 12.93
C ILE A 242 -0.82 -16.55 14.41
N ASN A 243 0.10 -15.65 14.69
CA ASN A 243 0.45 -15.25 16.06
C ASN A 243 -0.31 -14.01 16.55
N HIS A 244 -1.31 -13.51 15.81
CA HIS A 244 -2.17 -12.45 16.27
C HIS A 244 -2.80 -12.81 17.61
N TRP A 245 -2.91 -11.88 18.55
CA TRP A 245 -3.43 -12.16 19.89
C TRP A 245 -4.86 -12.72 19.85
N TRP A 246 -5.68 -12.41 18.84
CA TRP A 246 -7.01 -13.01 18.62
C TRP A 246 -6.95 -14.54 18.43
N THR A 247 -5.90 -15.08 17.81
CA THR A 247 -5.82 -16.54 17.56
C THR A 247 -5.68 -17.35 18.85
N ARG A 248 -5.26 -16.70 19.93
CA ARG A 248 -5.17 -17.33 21.27
C ARG A 248 -6.49 -17.25 22.03
N ASP A 249 -7.31 -16.24 21.75
CA ASP A 249 -8.58 -16.01 22.42
C ASP A 249 -9.52 -15.25 21.46
N LEU A 250 -10.26 -15.99 20.61
CA LEU A 250 -11.09 -15.42 19.55
C LEU A 250 -12.26 -14.62 20.13
N PRO A 251 -12.54 -13.41 19.62
CA PRO A 251 -13.74 -12.64 20.01
C PRO A 251 -15.04 -13.43 19.76
N ALA A 252 -15.13 -14.12 18.64
CA ALA A 252 -16.24 -15.00 18.28
C ALA A 252 -15.74 -16.16 17.44
N VAL A 253 -16.46 -17.27 17.40
CA VAL A 253 -16.09 -18.47 16.63
C VAL A 253 -15.97 -18.19 15.13
N ASP A 254 -16.80 -17.28 14.63
CA ASP A 254 -16.83 -16.85 13.23
C ASP A 254 -16.00 -15.59 12.96
N TRP A 255 -15.01 -15.26 13.80
CA TRP A 255 -14.09 -14.13 13.59
C TRP A 255 -13.06 -14.43 12.51
N ILE A 256 -12.58 -15.66 12.47
CA ILE A 256 -11.66 -16.21 11.48
C ILE A 256 -12.38 -17.34 10.75
N ASN A 257 -12.31 -17.36 9.43
CA ASN A 257 -12.83 -18.45 8.62
C ASN A 257 -11.99 -19.72 8.87
N ASN A 258 -12.65 -20.86 9.02
CA ASN A 258 -12.01 -22.13 9.35
C ASN A 258 -11.12 -22.04 10.61
N SER A 259 -11.62 -21.38 11.66
CA SER A 259 -10.88 -21.10 12.89
C SER A 259 -10.40 -22.36 13.63
N GLU A 260 -11.01 -23.53 13.40
CA GLU A 260 -10.55 -24.84 13.89
C GLU A 260 -9.14 -25.19 13.40
N CYS A 261 -8.70 -24.61 12.29
CA CYS A 261 -7.37 -24.82 11.72
C CYS A 261 -6.26 -24.15 12.55
N ILE A 262 -6.57 -23.17 13.39
CA ILE A 262 -5.59 -22.49 14.27
C ILE A 262 -4.82 -23.50 15.11
N ASN A 263 -5.52 -24.52 15.63
CA ASN A 263 -4.94 -25.55 16.50
C ASN A 263 -4.55 -26.84 15.75
N ASN A 264 -4.73 -26.89 14.44
CA ASN A 264 -4.45 -28.07 13.63
C ASN A 264 -3.92 -27.70 12.24
N ALA A 265 -2.63 -27.43 12.15
CA ALA A 265 -1.96 -27.01 10.91
C ALA A 265 -2.15 -28.00 9.73
N ASN A 266 -2.43 -29.29 10.01
CA ASN A 266 -2.66 -30.29 8.97
C ASN A 266 -4.04 -30.22 8.34
N SER A 267 -4.97 -29.45 8.91
CA SER A 267 -6.34 -29.27 8.41
C SER A 267 -6.59 -27.91 7.78
N VAL A 268 -5.54 -27.11 7.54
CA VAL A 268 -5.69 -25.77 6.95
C VAL A 268 -6.37 -25.85 5.59
N MET A 269 -7.48 -25.12 5.45
CA MET A 269 -8.18 -24.92 4.19
C MET A 269 -7.60 -23.69 3.51
N PHE A 270 -6.69 -23.90 2.57
CA PHE A 270 -6.08 -22.83 1.80
C PHE A 270 -7.04 -22.24 0.77
N SER A 271 -6.89 -20.95 0.48
CA SER A 271 -7.52 -20.34 -0.67
C SER A 271 -7.13 -21.09 -1.95
N ASN A 272 -8.09 -21.28 -2.85
CA ASN A 272 -7.80 -21.83 -4.18
C ASN A 272 -7.10 -20.82 -5.10
N HIS A 273 -6.91 -19.57 -4.64
CA HIS A 273 -6.28 -18.45 -5.35
C HIS A 273 -6.90 -18.13 -6.74
N ARG A 274 -8.17 -18.52 -6.97
CA ARG A 274 -8.90 -18.29 -8.23
C ARG A 274 -9.71 -17.00 -8.16
N ARG A 275 -9.03 -15.86 -8.04
CA ARG A 275 -9.62 -14.51 -7.89
C ARG A 275 -10.74 -14.22 -8.89
N THR A 276 -10.64 -14.76 -10.12
CA THR A 276 -11.62 -14.58 -11.19
C THR A 276 -13.03 -15.06 -10.83
N VAL A 277 -13.19 -15.91 -9.80
CA VAL A 277 -14.53 -16.33 -9.33
C VAL A 277 -15.38 -15.16 -8.82
N ASN A 278 -14.75 -14.04 -8.46
CA ASN A 278 -15.46 -12.84 -8.01
C ASN A 278 -16.22 -12.16 -9.15
N GLN A 279 -15.62 -12.13 -10.37
CA GLN A 279 -16.18 -11.50 -11.55
C GLN A 279 -17.03 -12.48 -12.37
N ASP A 280 -16.74 -13.79 -12.27
CA ASP A 280 -17.37 -14.83 -13.06
C ASP A 280 -18.80 -15.09 -12.57
N ILE A 281 -19.78 -14.74 -13.42
CA ILE A 281 -21.20 -14.99 -13.14
C ILE A 281 -21.58 -16.47 -13.18
N TYR A 282 -20.73 -17.32 -13.73
CA TYR A 282 -20.92 -18.78 -13.83
C TYR A 282 -20.15 -19.56 -12.76
N ALA A 283 -19.30 -18.90 -11.98
CA ALA A 283 -18.47 -19.55 -10.97
C ALA A 283 -19.32 -20.32 -9.95
N SER A 284 -18.90 -21.53 -9.64
CA SER A 284 -19.56 -22.39 -8.66
C SER A 284 -19.47 -21.78 -7.23
N LYS A 285 -20.42 -22.16 -6.37
CA LYS A 285 -20.39 -21.72 -4.96
C LYS A 285 -19.19 -22.26 -4.22
N ILE A 286 -18.78 -23.50 -4.49
CA ILE A 286 -17.64 -24.12 -3.83
C ILE A 286 -16.34 -23.40 -4.18
N ASP A 287 -16.16 -22.98 -5.45
CA ASP A 287 -14.96 -22.23 -5.83
C ASP A 287 -14.95 -20.84 -5.24
N LYS A 288 -16.10 -20.16 -5.16
CA LYS A 288 -16.23 -18.85 -4.49
C LYS A 288 -15.89 -18.94 -3.01
N THR A 289 -16.45 -19.93 -2.32
CA THR A 289 -16.13 -20.18 -0.90
C THR A 289 -14.66 -20.55 -0.72
N GLY A 290 -14.13 -21.44 -1.58
CA GLY A 290 -12.71 -21.83 -1.52
C GLY A 290 -11.75 -20.67 -1.81
N MET A 291 -12.18 -19.63 -2.54
CA MET A 291 -11.38 -18.42 -2.75
C MET A 291 -11.45 -17.49 -1.55
N ASN A 292 -12.66 -17.18 -1.06
CA ASN A 292 -12.89 -16.07 -0.14
C ASN A 292 -12.82 -16.46 1.34
N ASP A 293 -12.93 -17.76 1.65
CA ASP A 293 -12.93 -18.27 3.03
C ASP A 293 -11.69 -19.12 3.33
N GLY A 294 -10.83 -19.36 2.33
CA GLY A 294 -9.59 -20.11 2.50
C GLY A 294 -8.45 -19.22 2.99
N TRP A 295 -7.60 -19.75 3.85
CA TRP A 295 -6.41 -19.03 4.32
C TRP A 295 -5.45 -18.75 3.17
N PHE A 296 -4.84 -17.57 3.18
CA PHE A 296 -3.90 -17.18 2.12
C PHE A 296 -2.68 -18.12 2.09
N VAL A 297 -2.05 -18.31 3.25
CA VAL A 297 -1.03 -19.34 3.55
C VAL A 297 -1.22 -19.82 4.98
N SER A 298 -0.47 -20.82 5.42
CA SER A 298 -0.60 -21.40 6.78
C SER A 298 -0.34 -20.40 7.92
N SER A 299 0.49 -19.40 7.68
CA SER A 299 0.82 -18.34 8.63
C SER A 299 -0.15 -17.15 8.59
N MET A 300 -1.14 -17.15 7.68
CA MET A 300 -2.06 -16.02 7.44
C MET A 300 -3.53 -16.47 7.46
N PRO A 301 -4.11 -16.69 8.67
CA PRO A 301 -5.52 -17.01 8.86
C PRO A 301 -6.45 -15.95 8.25
N ASP A 302 -7.46 -16.42 7.52
CA ASP A 302 -8.42 -15.59 6.82
C ASP A 302 -9.48 -15.00 7.76
N LEU A 303 -9.70 -13.70 7.69
CA LEU A 303 -10.69 -12.98 8.49
C LEU A 303 -12.08 -13.09 7.88
N ASN A 304 -13.10 -13.29 8.71
CA ASN A 304 -14.49 -13.28 8.26
C ASN A 304 -15.09 -11.87 8.33
N GLN A 305 -14.85 -11.04 7.33
CA GLN A 305 -15.33 -9.66 7.27
C GLN A 305 -16.87 -9.57 7.17
N ARG A 306 -17.59 -10.68 7.02
CA ARG A 306 -19.06 -10.74 7.09
C ARG A 306 -19.58 -10.65 8.53
N ASN A 307 -18.72 -10.97 9.52
CA ASN A 307 -19.04 -10.69 10.92
C ASN A 307 -19.14 -9.16 11.10
N PRO A 308 -20.29 -8.63 11.58
CA PRO A 308 -20.53 -7.19 11.63
C PRO A 308 -19.61 -6.45 12.61
N LEU A 309 -19.21 -7.08 13.71
CA LEU A 309 -18.31 -6.48 14.71
C LEU A 309 -16.89 -6.35 14.14
N LEU A 310 -16.40 -7.40 13.48
CA LEU A 310 -15.11 -7.38 12.80
C LEU A 310 -15.11 -6.39 11.63
N GLY A 311 -16.15 -6.40 10.79
CA GLY A 311 -16.25 -5.47 9.67
C GLY A 311 -16.20 -4.01 10.12
N LYS A 312 -16.89 -3.67 11.22
CA LYS A 312 -16.87 -2.32 11.80
C LYS A 312 -15.50 -1.99 12.39
N TYR A 313 -14.86 -2.94 13.06
CA TYR A 313 -13.51 -2.81 13.61
C TYR A 313 -12.49 -2.46 12.52
N LEU A 314 -12.47 -3.20 11.40
CA LEU A 314 -11.53 -2.98 10.29
C LEU A 314 -11.74 -1.63 9.60
N ILE A 315 -12.99 -1.19 9.43
CA ILE A 315 -13.31 0.16 8.89
C ILE A 315 -12.77 1.24 9.84
N GLN A 316 -13.04 1.11 11.13
CA GLN A 316 -12.58 2.08 12.13
C GLN A 316 -11.04 2.10 12.26
N ASN A 317 -10.38 0.93 12.15
CA ASN A 317 -8.93 0.86 12.13
C ASN A 317 -8.34 1.67 10.98
N SER A 318 -8.89 1.53 9.76
CA SER A 318 -8.44 2.32 8.60
C SER A 318 -8.60 3.84 8.84
N ILE A 319 -9.75 4.26 9.34
CA ILE A 319 -10.03 5.68 9.65
C ILE A 319 -9.10 6.19 10.75
N TRP A 320 -8.84 5.37 11.77
CA TRP A 320 -7.95 5.72 12.87
C TRP A 320 -6.52 6.00 12.37
N TRP A 321 -6.00 5.16 11.48
CA TRP A 321 -4.68 5.37 10.88
C TRP A 321 -4.65 6.60 9.97
N ILE A 322 -5.70 6.85 9.18
CA ILE A 322 -5.79 8.05 8.33
C ILE A 322 -5.69 9.32 9.18
N GLU A 323 -6.43 9.41 10.28
CA GLU A 323 -6.38 10.59 11.16
C GLU A 323 -5.06 10.68 11.94
N THR A 324 -4.56 9.56 12.47
CA THR A 324 -3.34 9.52 13.29
C THR A 324 -2.10 9.96 12.51
N LEU A 325 -1.93 9.46 11.31
CA LEU A 325 -0.73 9.72 10.49
C LEU A 325 -0.90 10.89 9.53
N GLY A 326 -2.14 11.30 9.28
CA GLY A 326 -2.44 12.28 8.24
C GLY A 326 -2.19 11.74 6.84
N LEU A 327 -2.62 10.51 6.57
CA LEU A 327 -2.42 9.82 5.31
C LEU A 327 -3.13 10.53 4.15
N THR A 328 -2.58 10.37 2.95
CA THR A 328 -3.18 10.81 1.68
C THR A 328 -3.66 9.63 0.84
N GLY A 329 -3.36 8.41 1.24
CA GLY A 329 -3.84 7.22 0.55
C GLY A 329 -3.64 5.93 1.34
N ILE A 330 -4.31 4.89 0.87
CA ILE A 330 -4.15 3.51 1.31
C ILE A 330 -3.86 2.65 0.08
N ARG A 331 -2.87 1.77 0.18
CA ARG A 331 -2.79 0.59 -0.67
C ARG A 331 -3.38 -0.58 0.11
N GLN A 332 -4.40 -1.20 -0.47
CA GLN A 332 -5.05 -2.36 0.14
C GLN A 332 -4.52 -3.65 -0.50
N ASP A 333 -3.85 -4.41 0.32
CA ASP A 333 -3.28 -5.72 0.01
C ASP A 333 -4.37 -6.72 -0.37
N THR A 334 -4.07 -7.64 -1.31
CA THR A 334 -4.91 -8.79 -1.65
C THR A 334 -6.40 -8.45 -1.78
N TYR A 335 -6.74 -7.32 -2.45
CA TYR A 335 -8.09 -6.75 -2.48
C TYR A 335 -9.21 -7.76 -2.83
N PRO A 336 -9.05 -8.66 -3.81
CA PRO A 336 -10.10 -9.60 -4.22
C PRO A 336 -10.25 -10.83 -3.32
N TYR A 337 -9.40 -11.02 -2.31
CA TYR A 337 -9.47 -12.17 -1.40
C TYR A 337 -10.51 -11.97 -0.30
N ALA A 338 -10.63 -10.78 0.24
CA ALA A 338 -11.63 -10.44 1.24
C ALA A 338 -13.05 -10.45 0.66
N ASP A 339 -14.07 -10.59 1.53
CA ASP A 339 -15.48 -10.52 1.11
C ASP A 339 -15.75 -9.24 0.31
N LYS A 340 -16.16 -9.38 -0.95
CA LYS A 340 -16.29 -8.23 -1.86
C LYS A 340 -17.36 -7.23 -1.42
N ASN A 341 -18.42 -7.68 -0.73
CA ASN A 341 -19.46 -6.77 -0.23
C ASN A 341 -18.94 -5.97 0.97
N PHE A 342 -18.10 -6.59 1.81
CA PHE A 342 -17.37 -5.87 2.84
C PHE A 342 -16.42 -4.84 2.20
N MET A 343 -15.64 -5.22 1.19
CA MET A 343 -14.70 -4.30 0.52
C MET A 343 -15.41 -3.09 -0.08
N SER A 344 -16.59 -3.29 -0.67
CA SER A 344 -17.43 -2.19 -1.14
C SER A 344 -17.84 -1.24 0.00
N ARG A 345 -18.29 -1.80 1.15
CA ARG A 345 -18.66 -0.99 2.33
C ARG A 345 -17.46 -0.30 2.96
N TRP A 346 -16.33 -0.99 3.08
CA TRP A 346 -15.09 -0.46 3.61
C TRP A 346 -14.61 0.75 2.82
N ALA A 347 -14.46 0.60 1.50
CA ALA A 347 -14.07 1.71 0.62
C ALA A 347 -15.08 2.86 0.66
N LYS A 348 -16.40 2.54 0.64
CA LYS A 348 -17.46 3.53 0.76
C LYS A 348 -17.34 4.35 2.05
N SER A 349 -17.16 3.69 3.19
CA SER A 349 -17.07 4.35 4.51
C SER A 349 -15.90 5.33 4.57
N ILE A 350 -14.74 4.93 4.03
CA ILE A 350 -13.57 5.80 3.95
C ILE A 350 -13.84 6.99 3.01
N MET A 351 -14.38 6.74 1.81
CA MET A 351 -14.65 7.78 0.84
C MET A 351 -15.77 8.74 1.26
N GLU A 352 -16.72 8.31 2.06
CA GLU A 352 -17.73 9.19 2.65
C GLU A 352 -17.15 10.10 3.72
N GLU A 353 -16.17 9.61 4.49
CA GLU A 353 -15.44 10.40 5.48
C GLU A 353 -14.45 11.36 4.81
N TYR A 354 -13.74 10.90 3.77
CA TYR A 354 -12.70 11.64 3.04
C TYR A 354 -12.96 11.64 1.51
N PRO A 355 -13.85 12.51 1.00
CA PRO A 355 -14.33 12.43 -0.39
C PRO A 355 -13.27 12.62 -1.48
N LYS A 356 -12.10 13.15 -1.14
CA LYS A 356 -10.98 13.36 -2.07
C LYS A 356 -9.79 12.43 -1.82
N PHE A 357 -9.95 11.46 -0.96
CA PHE A 357 -8.93 10.47 -0.62
C PHE A 357 -8.71 9.49 -1.77
N SER A 358 -7.59 8.78 -1.77
CA SER A 358 -7.30 7.77 -2.78
C SER A 358 -7.02 6.42 -2.12
N ILE A 359 -7.64 5.38 -2.67
CA ILE A 359 -7.40 3.99 -2.27
C ILE A 359 -7.02 3.22 -3.53
N VAL A 360 -5.88 2.53 -3.49
CA VAL A 360 -5.49 1.58 -4.53
C VAL A 360 -5.61 0.15 -4.02
N GLY A 361 -6.30 -0.70 -4.76
CA GLY A 361 -6.45 -2.12 -4.47
C GLY A 361 -5.55 -2.97 -5.36
N GLU A 362 -4.95 -3.98 -4.76
CA GLU A 362 -4.16 -4.94 -5.50
C GLU A 362 -5.05 -6.04 -6.08
N GLU A 363 -5.27 -6.00 -7.40
CA GLU A 363 -5.79 -7.12 -8.20
C GLU A 363 -4.71 -7.57 -9.16
N TRP A 364 -4.04 -8.66 -8.83
CA TRP A 364 -2.98 -9.21 -9.67
C TRP A 364 -3.55 -9.96 -10.88
N SER A 365 -3.97 -9.24 -11.88
CA SER A 365 -4.43 -9.80 -13.14
C SER A 365 -3.85 -9.04 -14.33
N TYR A 366 -3.44 -9.78 -15.36
CA TYR A 366 -2.98 -9.19 -16.63
C TYR A 366 -4.15 -8.94 -17.61
N ASN A 367 -5.39 -9.24 -17.20
CA ASN A 367 -6.57 -8.97 -18.01
C ASN A 367 -7.22 -7.64 -17.57
N PRO A 368 -7.26 -6.62 -18.44
CA PRO A 368 -7.82 -5.31 -18.09
C PRO A 368 -9.27 -5.36 -17.63
N LEU A 369 -10.08 -6.29 -18.14
CA LEU A 369 -11.49 -6.42 -17.74
C LEU A 369 -11.64 -6.92 -16.29
N LEU A 370 -10.72 -7.78 -15.82
CA LEU A 370 -10.75 -8.26 -14.44
C LEU A 370 -10.30 -7.19 -13.46
N VAL A 371 -9.33 -6.37 -13.85
CA VAL A 371 -8.85 -5.24 -13.04
C VAL A 371 -9.89 -4.12 -13.00
N SER A 372 -10.48 -3.77 -14.15
CA SER A 372 -11.53 -2.75 -14.28
C SER A 372 -12.76 -3.05 -13.41
N TYR A 373 -13.11 -4.32 -13.21
CA TYR A 373 -14.24 -4.73 -12.36
C TYR A 373 -14.23 -4.09 -10.98
N TRP A 374 -13.04 -3.90 -10.40
CA TRP A 374 -12.85 -3.37 -9.06
C TRP A 374 -12.81 -1.85 -8.99
N GLN A 375 -12.69 -1.14 -10.12
CA GLN A 375 -12.62 0.31 -10.10
C GLN A 375 -14.01 0.94 -9.92
N GLN A 376 -14.08 2.01 -9.13
CA GLN A 376 -15.30 2.82 -8.97
C GLN A 376 -15.82 3.30 -10.33
N GLY A 377 -17.12 3.15 -10.55
CA GLY A 377 -17.75 3.53 -11.81
C GLY A 377 -17.92 2.37 -12.81
N SER A 378 -17.32 1.20 -12.52
CA SER A 378 -17.52 0.02 -13.37
C SER A 378 -18.96 -0.47 -13.36
N SER A 379 -19.46 -0.84 -14.55
CA SER A 379 -20.78 -1.43 -14.73
C SER A 379 -20.68 -2.96 -14.74
N ASN A 380 -20.87 -3.58 -13.59
CA ASN A 380 -20.69 -5.01 -13.38
C ASN A 380 -22.01 -5.79 -13.57
N LYS A 381 -21.96 -6.92 -14.29
CA LYS A 381 -23.16 -7.73 -14.62
C LYS A 381 -23.81 -8.40 -13.41
N ASP A 382 -23.08 -8.57 -12.33
CA ASP A 382 -23.57 -9.12 -11.07
C ASP A 382 -24.09 -8.04 -10.11
N ASN A 383 -24.19 -6.79 -10.59
CA ASN A 383 -24.58 -5.60 -9.83
C ASN A 383 -23.63 -5.24 -8.68
N TYR A 384 -22.41 -5.75 -8.68
CA TYR A 384 -21.39 -5.30 -7.71
C TYR A 384 -21.06 -3.84 -7.95
N VAL A 385 -21.14 -3.04 -6.88
CA VAL A 385 -20.77 -1.61 -6.89
C VAL A 385 -19.47 -1.47 -6.14
N SER A 386 -18.41 -1.13 -6.86
CA SER A 386 -17.13 -0.81 -6.26
C SER A 386 -17.07 0.67 -5.88
N ASN A 387 -16.46 0.95 -4.71
CA ASN A 387 -16.12 2.30 -4.27
C ASN A 387 -14.60 2.52 -4.23
N LEU A 388 -13.84 1.60 -4.82
CA LEU A 388 -12.38 1.66 -4.92
C LEU A 388 -11.96 2.67 -5.99
N THR A 389 -11.18 3.67 -5.61
CA THR A 389 -10.82 4.76 -6.53
C THR A 389 -9.77 4.36 -7.56
N SER A 390 -8.86 3.45 -7.21
CA SER A 390 -7.71 3.05 -8.03
C SER A 390 -7.46 1.54 -7.91
N THR A 391 -6.88 0.97 -8.97
CA THR A 391 -6.34 -0.40 -8.96
C THR A 391 -4.92 -0.41 -9.50
N MET A 392 -4.13 -1.42 -9.13
CA MET A 392 -2.78 -1.61 -9.68
C MET A 392 -2.88 -2.11 -11.13
N ASP A 393 -2.15 -1.46 -12.04
CA ASP A 393 -2.22 -1.72 -13.49
C ASP A 393 -1.24 -2.80 -13.94
N PHE A 394 -1.47 -4.04 -13.49
CA PHE A 394 -0.72 -5.22 -13.94
C PHE A 394 -0.81 -5.44 -15.46
N PRO A 395 -1.95 -5.16 -16.14
CA PRO A 395 -2.00 -5.27 -17.59
C PRO A 395 -1.00 -4.35 -18.29
N MET A 396 -0.87 -3.10 -17.87
CA MET A 396 0.08 -2.15 -18.43
C MET A 396 1.52 -2.54 -18.11
N GLN A 397 1.80 -3.01 -16.87
CA GLN A 397 3.12 -3.52 -16.49
C GLN A 397 3.58 -4.60 -17.49
N ARG A 398 2.71 -5.58 -17.78
CA ARG A 398 3.03 -6.66 -18.73
C ARG A 398 3.21 -6.13 -20.15
N ALA A 399 2.34 -5.23 -20.59
CA ALA A 399 2.42 -4.63 -21.94
C ALA A 399 3.73 -3.86 -22.14
N ILE A 400 4.22 -3.13 -21.12
CA ILE A 400 5.48 -2.39 -21.19
C ILE A 400 6.68 -3.36 -21.27
N ILE A 401 6.73 -4.34 -20.38
CA ILE A 401 7.85 -5.30 -20.36
C ILE A 401 7.93 -6.05 -21.69
N ASP A 402 6.84 -6.69 -22.11
CA ASP A 402 6.82 -7.45 -23.37
C ASP A 402 7.08 -6.54 -24.57
N GLY A 403 6.44 -5.38 -24.64
CA GLY A 403 6.55 -4.45 -25.76
C GLY A 403 7.96 -3.92 -26.01
N ILE A 404 8.73 -3.72 -24.93
CA ILE A 404 10.11 -3.25 -25.02
C ILE A 404 11.09 -4.43 -25.25
N LYS A 405 10.86 -5.56 -24.57
CA LYS A 405 11.78 -6.72 -24.63
C LYS A 405 11.70 -7.47 -25.95
N GLU A 406 10.50 -7.67 -26.49
CA GLU A 406 10.28 -8.48 -27.68
C GLU A 406 10.77 -7.80 -28.98
N ASN A 407 11.08 -8.61 -29.97
CA ASN A 407 11.36 -8.11 -31.32
C ASN A 407 10.07 -7.59 -31.99
N GLU A 408 10.22 -6.62 -32.89
CA GLU A 408 9.09 -6.06 -33.64
C GLU A 408 8.51 -7.10 -34.61
N SER A 409 7.21 -7.32 -34.52
CA SER A 409 6.43 -8.13 -35.46
C SER A 409 4.97 -7.64 -35.50
N TRP A 410 4.09 -8.39 -36.16
CA TRP A 410 2.66 -8.05 -36.21
C TRP A 410 1.99 -8.02 -34.83
N GLU A 411 2.36 -8.91 -33.90
CA GLU A 411 1.72 -9.05 -32.58
C GLU A 411 2.71 -8.86 -31.42
N THR A 412 3.99 -8.54 -31.69
CA THR A 412 5.03 -8.41 -30.68
C THR A 412 5.79 -7.11 -30.83
N GLY A 413 6.47 -6.70 -29.75
CA GLY A 413 7.21 -5.45 -29.70
C GLY A 413 6.32 -4.27 -29.31
N LEU A 414 6.63 -3.09 -29.82
CA LEU A 414 5.99 -1.82 -29.42
C LEU A 414 4.47 -1.78 -29.64
N ILE A 415 3.93 -2.65 -30.49
CA ILE A 415 2.48 -2.78 -30.68
C ILE A 415 1.77 -3.13 -29.37
N LYS A 416 2.39 -3.91 -28.48
CA LYS A 416 1.82 -4.26 -27.18
C LYS A 416 1.63 -3.05 -26.26
N ILE A 417 2.56 -2.09 -26.32
CA ILE A 417 2.43 -0.83 -25.57
C ILE A 417 1.27 -0.01 -26.12
N TYR A 418 1.16 0.07 -27.45
CA TYR A 418 0.09 0.77 -28.12
C TYR A 418 -1.29 0.18 -27.75
N GLU A 419 -1.43 -1.14 -27.86
CA GLU A 419 -2.66 -1.86 -27.51
C GLU A 419 -2.94 -1.81 -26.01
N GLY A 420 -1.90 -1.79 -25.18
CA GLY A 420 -2.02 -1.62 -23.72
C GLY A 420 -2.75 -0.33 -23.37
N LEU A 421 -2.38 0.81 -23.96
CA LEU A 421 -3.09 2.09 -23.80
C LEU A 421 -4.47 2.08 -24.49
N ALA A 422 -4.60 1.43 -25.63
CA ALA A 422 -5.90 1.31 -26.30
C ALA A 422 -6.95 0.60 -25.43
N ASN A 423 -6.54 -0.24 -24.47
CA ASN A 423 -7.44 -0.88 -23.50
C ASN A 423 -8.05 0.11 -22.49
N ASP A 424 -7.68 1.38 -22.50
CA ASP A 424 -8.21 2.39 -21.57
C ASP A 424 -9.74 2.56 -21.69
N PHE A 425 -10.34 2.21 -22.81
CA PHE A 425 -11.80 2.15 -22.95
C PHE A 425 -12.47 1.18 -21.97
N ALA A 426 -11.72 0.22 -21.41
CA ALA A 426 -12.26 -0.76 -20.46
C ALA A 426 -12.31 -0.22 -19.01
N TYR A 427 -11.60 0.86 -18.70
CA TYR A 427 -11.53 1.44 -17.38
C TYR A 427 -12.46 2.64 -17.23
N PRO A 428 -13.23 2.75 -16.13
CA PRO A 428 -14.01 3.97 -15.86
C PRO A 428 -13.16 5.23 -15.73
N ASP A 429 -11.97 5.11 -15.13
CA ASP A 429 -11.03 6.23 -14.92
C ASP A 429 -9.58 5.72 -15.04
N PRO A 430 -9.03 5.64 -16.25
CA PRO A 430 -7.67 5.14 -16.46
C PRO A 430 -6.59 6.02 -15.84
N GLU A 431 -6.82 7.33 -15.66
CA GLU A 431 -5.84 8.24 -15.06
C GLU A 431 -5.62 7.99 -13.58
N ARG A 432 -6.55 7.28 -12.93
CA ARG A 432 -6.41 6.86 -11.52
C ARG A 432 -5.76 5.50 -11.34
N MET A 433 -5.43 4.79 -12.42
CA MET A 433 -4.73 3.50 -12.32
C MET A 433 -3.30 3.73 -11.84
N MET A 434 -2.84 2.91 -10.87
CA MET A 434 -1.44 2.90 -10.41
C MET A 434 -0.61 1.97 -11.29
N ALA A 435 0.21 2.54 -12.17
CA ALA A 435 1.11 1.78 -13.04
C ALA A 435 2.50 1.65 -12.44
N PHE A 436 3.17 0.53 -12.72
CA PHE A 436 4.49 0.20 -12.21
C PHE A 436 5.22 -0.74 -13.17
N LEU A 437 6.53 -0.92 -12.97
CA LEU A 437 7.34 -1.89 -13.73
C LEU A 437 7.76 -3.07 -12.85
N ASP A 438 8.16 -2.78 -11.63
CA ASP A 438 8.51 -3.70 -10.57
C ASP A 438 7.91 -3.26 -9.24
N ASN A 439 7.90 -4.17 -8.27
CA ASN A 439 7.50 -3.92 -6.89
C ASN A 439 8.13 -4.98 -5.97
N HIS A 440 7.75 -5.01 -4.71
CA HIS A 440 8.26 -5.96 -3.72
C HIS A 440 7.87 -7.45 -3.96
N ASP A 441 7.04 -7.73 -4.96
CA ASP A 441 6.57 -9.09 -5.34
C ASP A 441 6.90 -9.46 -6.80
N LYS A 442 7.50 -8.54 -7.55
CA LYS A 442 7.87 -8.74 -8.95
C LYS A 442 9.37 -8.57 -9.11
N SER A 443 9.98 -9.41 -9.94
CA SER A 443 11.38 -9.27 -10.33
C SER A 443 11.72 -7.83 -10.71
N ARG A 444 12.91 -7.38 -10.34
CA ARG A 444 13.41 -6.04 -10.63
C ARG A 444 13.34 -5.74 -12.13
N VAL A 445 12.91 -4.55 -12.49
CA VAL A 445 12.77 -4.16 -13.91
C VAL A 445 14.07 -4.28 -14.69
N PHE A 446 15.22 -4.03 -14.05
CA PHE A 446 16.52 -4.17 -14.66
C PHE A 446 16.83 -5.64 -15.01
N THR A 447 16.44 -6.57 -14.12
CA THR A 447 16.53 -8.01 -14.36
C THR A 447 15.54 -8.47 -15.44
N GLU A 448 14.31 -7.98 -15.45
CA GLU A 448 13.33 -8.27 -16.50
C GLU A 448 13.85 -7.93 -17.91
N PHE A 449 14.70 -6.91 -18.02
CA PHE A 449 15.36 -6.52 -19.28
C PHE A 449 16.77 -7.10 -19.46
N ASP A 450 17.12 -8.17 -18.74
CA ASP A 450 18.40 -8.86 -18.85
C ASP A 450 19.62 -7.90 -18.71
N GLY A 451 19.52 -6.90 -17.82
CA GLY A 451 20.55 -5.89 -17.59
C GLY A 451 20.65 -4.80 -18.67
N ASN A 452 19.65 -4.66 -19.52
CA ASN A 452 19.66 -3.67 -20.60
C ASN A 452 19.20 -2.29 -20.12
N ILE A 453 20.15 -1.41 -19.84
CA ILE A 453 19.92 -0.04 -19.37
C ILE A 453 19.03 0.76 -20.34
N ILE A 454 19.20 0.59 -21.66
CA ILE A 454 18.43 1.34 -22.65
C ILE A 454 16.94 0.90 -22.61
N HIS A 455 16.67 -0.39 -22.48
CA HIS A 455 15.31 -0.90 -22.32
C HIS A 455 14.69 -0.39 -21.02
N THR A 456 15.44 -0.38 -19.92
CA THR A 456 14.99 0.14 -18.63
C THR A 456 14.67 1.63 -18.73
N LYS A 457 15.52 2.44 -19.41
CA LYS A 457 15.24 3.86 -19.67
C LYS A 457 13.97 4.05 -20.52
N MET A 458 13.74 3.21 -21.54
CA MET A 458 12.52 3.26 -22.36
C MET A 458 11.26 2.99 -21.53
N ALA A 459 11.30 1.94 -20.72
CA ALA A 459 10.16 1.54 -19.87
C ALA A 459 9.81 2.63 -18.85
N LEU A 460 10.81 3.18 -18.15
CA LEU A 460 10.59 4.24 -17.16
C LEU A 460 10.11 5.55 -17.79
N ALA A 461 10.67 5.95 -18.93
CA ALA A 461 10.21 7.14 -19.63
C ALA A 461 8.75 6.99 -20.08
N PHE A 462 8.38 5.81 -20.57
CA PHE A 462 6.98 5.52 -20.93
C PHE A 462 6.07 5.55 -19.70
N LEU A 463 6.41 4.82 -18.64
CA LEU A 463 5.66 4.80 -17.38
C LEU A 463 5.42 6.21 -16.83
N LEU A 464 6.44 7.08 -16.88
CA LEU A 464 6.38 8.44 -16.36
C LEU A 464 5.66 9.44 -17.28
N THR A 465 5.25 9.02 -18.49
CA THR A 465 4.59 9.91 -19.46
C THR A 465 3.11 9.57 -19.68
N ILE A 466 2.73 8.29 -19.54
CA ILE A 466 1.34 7.86 -19.75
C ILE A 466 0.38 8.43 -18.71
N PRO A 467 -0.96 8.49 -19.01
CA PRO A 467 -1.98 8.98 -18.09
C PRO A 467 -2.25 7.96 -16.95
N ARG A 468 -1.29 7.85 -16.05
CA ARG A 468 -1.30 6.92 -14.92
C ARG A 468 -0.66 7.59 -13.70
N ILE A 469 -0.85 6.96 -12.53
CA ILE A 469 -0.12 7.26 -11.31
C ILE A 469 1.07 6.30 -11.24
N PRO A 470 2.30 6.74 -11.55
CA PRO A 470 3.44 5.84 -11.57
C PRO A 470 3.92 5.48 -10.16
N GLN A 471 4.28 4.22 -9.96
CA GLN A 471 5.00 3.71 -8.81
C GLN A 471 6.35 3.17 -9.24
N ILE A 472 7.39 3.51 -8.50
CA ILE A 472 8.76 3.02 -8.67
C ILE A 472 9.22 2.41 -7.34
N TYR A 473 9.83 1.25 -7.40
CA TYR A 473 10.34 0.53 -6.25
C TYR A 473 11.74 1.04 -5.88
N TYR A 474 12.06 1.16 -4.58
CA TYR A 474 13.37 1.60 -4.12
C TYR A 474 14.49 0.76 -4.75
N GLY A 475 15.60 1.41 -5.09
CA GLY A 475 16.73 0.76 -5.75
C GLY A 475 16.63 0.67 -7.27
N THR A 476 15.43 0.84 -7.87
CA THR A 476 15.28 0.91 -9.34
C THR A 476 16.08 2.09 -9.89
N GLU A 477 16.18 3.19 -9.15
CA GLU A 477 16.93 4.40 -9.54
C GLU A 477 18.44 4.21 -9.60
N ILE A 478 18.95 3.11 -9.05
CA ILE A 478 20.37 2.73 -9.10
C ILE A 478 20.59 1.34 -9.72
N LEU A 479 19.61 0.87 -10.51
CA LEU A 479 19.68 -0.40 -11.22
C LEU A 479 19.89 -1.62 -10.32
N MET A 480 19.24 -1.68 -9.15
CA MET A 480 19.21 -2.90 -8.34
C MET A 480 18.54 -4.04 -9.11
N GLU A 481 19.02 -5.27 -8.87
CA GLU A 481 18.69 -6.46 -9.66
C GLU A 481 18.48 -7.69 -8.76
N ASP A 482 17.96 -8.78 -9.33
CA ASP A 482 17.75 -10.08 -8.73
C ASP A 482 18.19 -11.23 -9.67
N PHE A 483 19.32 -11.02 -10.40
CA PHE A 483 19.82 -11.95 -11.45
C PHE A 483 20.14 -13.35 -10.92
N GLU A 484 20.54 -13.49 -9.67
CA GLU A 484 20.91 -14.78 -9.10
C GLU A 484 19.73 -15.77 -9.13
N ASN A 485 18.52 -15.30 -8.78
CA ASN A 485 17.28 -16.07 -8.86
C ASN A 485 16.10 -15.13 -9.13
N PRO A 486 15.82 -14.80 -10.42
CA PRO A 486 14.79 -13.83 -10.77
C PRO A 486 13.41 -14.20 -10.20
N GLY A 487 12.81 -13.27 -9.48
CA GLY A 487 11.51 -13.45 -8.83
C GLY A 487 11.58 -13.99 -7.40
N ASP A 488 12.76 -14.27 -6.87
CA ASP A 488 12.94 -14.61 -5.46
C ASP A 488 12.68 -13.40 -4.56
N HIS A 489 11.77 -13.52 -3.61
CA HIS A 489 11.34 -12.39 -2.78
C HIS A 489 12.45 -11.84 -1.88
N GLY A 490 13.39 -12.68 -1.44
CA GLY A 490 14.55 -12.22 -0.67
C GLY A 490 15.44 -11.30 -1.51
N LEU A 491 15.78 -11.75 -2.73
CA LEU A 491 16.64 -11.01 -3.67
C LEU A 491 15.96 -9.74 -4.22
N ILE A 492 14.67 -9.81 -4.56
CA ILE A 492 13.89 -8.62 -4.94
C ILE A 492 13.99 -7.53 -3.87
N ARG A 493 13.99 -7.93 -2.60
CA ARG A 493 13.98 -7.05 -1.43
C ARG A 493 15.37 -6.90 -0.81
N SER A 494 16.42 -6.94 -1.61
CA SER A 494 17.80 -6.73 -1.15
C SER A 494 18.02 -5.33 -0.55
N ASP A 495 19.07 -5.19 0.27
CA ASP A 495 19.41 -3.94 0.95
C ASP A 495 19.74 -2.81 -0.03
N PHE A 496 19.23 -1.61 0.26
CA PHE A 496 19.68 -0.41 -0.45
C PHE A 496 21.09 -0.06 0.00
N PRO A 497 22.08 0.03 -0.92
CA PRO A 497 23.46 0.27 -0.55
C PRO A 497 23.65 1.65 0.08
N GLY A 498 24.23 1.68 1.26
CA GLY A 498 24.44 2.88 2.06
C GLY A 498 23.35 3.10 3.13
N GLY A 499 22.43 2.15 3.29
CA GLY A 499 21.44 2.15 4.37
C GLY A 499 22.01 1.80 5.74
N TRP A 500 23.18 1.18 5.79
CA TRP A 500 23.88 0.83 7.03
C TRP A 500 25.24 1.51 7.13
N SER A 501 25.67 1.79 8.35
CA SER A 501 26.90 2.56 8.62
C SER A 501 28.19 1.87 8.16
N ASP A 502 28.17 0.57 7.97
CA ASP A 502 29.28 -0.28 7.52
C ASP A 502 29.28 -0.56 6.02
N ASP A 503 28.31 -0.04 5.27
CA ASP A 503 28.25 -0.21 3.83
C ASP A 503 29.38 0.51 3.12
N ASN A 504 30.09 -0.19 2.22
CA ASN A 504 31.17 0.38 1.43
C ASN A 504 30.66 1.21 0.23
N ILE A 505 29.44 0.97 -0.22
CA ILE A 505 28.77 1.69 -1.30
C ILE A 505 27.64 2.50 -0.69
N ASN A 506 27.43 3.72 -1.20
CA ASN A 506 26.34 4.57 -0.72
C ASN A 506 25.53 5.14 -1.91
N GLY A 507 24.40 4.51 -2.19
CA GLY A 507 23.47 4.90 -3.25
C GLY A 507 22.83 6.26 -3.05
N PHE A 508 22.62 6.68 -1.79
CA PHE A 508 22.07 8.01 -1.46
C PHE A 508 23.00 9.16 -1.86
N LYS A 509 24.30 8.93 -1.77
CA LYS A 509 25.35 9.92 -2.07
C LYS A 509 26.03 9.69 -3.41
N GLY A 510 25.73 8.56 -4.07
CA GLY A 510 26.40 8.14 -5.31
C GLY A 510 27.82 7.64 -5.11
N HIS A 511 28.28 7.45 -3.86
CA HIS A 511 29.61 6.99 -3.57
C HIS A 511 29.76 5.50 -3.83
N GLY A 512 30.72 5.12 -4.68
CA GLY A 512 30.96 3.71 -5.03
C GLY A 512 30.00 3.12 -6.08
N LEU A 513 29.02 3.90 -6.57
CA LEU A 513 28.19 3.51 -7.71
C LEU A 513 29.03 3.52 -9.00
N SER A 514 28.69 2.66 -9.95
CA SER A 514 29.27 2.68 -11.30
C SER A 514 28.82 3.92 -12.09
N ASP A 515 29.56 4.25 -13.17
CA ASP A 515 29.19 5.35 -14.06
C ASP A 515 27.80 5.14 -14.67
N ASP A 516 27.44 3.91 -15.02
CA ASP A 516 26.12 3.55 -15.53
C ASP A 516 25.00 3.81 -14.52
N GLN A 517 25.22 3.46 -13.25
CA GLN A 517 24.25 3.70 -12.17
C GLN A 517 24.07 5.21 -11.91
N LEU A 518 25.16 5.97 -11.91
CA LEU A 518 25.12 7.43 -11.73
C LEU A 518 24.40 8.12 -12.89
N GLU A 519 24.70 7.72 -14.13
CA GLU A 519 24.04 8.25 -15.33
C GLU A 519 22.54 7.89 -15.33
N PHE A 520 22.20 6.66 -14.93
CA PHE A 520 20.81 6.22 -14.86
C PHE A 520 20.02 6.97 -13.77
N GLN A 521 20.61 7.17 -12.59
CA GLN A 521 19.99 7.95 -11.52
C GLN A 521 19.78 9.40 -11.96
N LYS A 522 20.73 9.98 -12.68
CA LYS A 522 20.60 11.32 -13.27
C LYS A 522 19.45 11.38 -14.28
N PHE A 523 19.39 10.42 -15.20
CA PHE A 523 18.30 10.29 -16.18
C PHE A 523 16.93 10.25 -15.51
N LEU A 524 16.75 9.40 -14.51
CA LEU A 524 15.50 9.27 -13.80
C LEU A 524 15.14 10.57 -13.05
N ARG A 525 16.10 11.18 -12.39
CA ARG A 525 15.93 12.47 -11.68
C ARG A 525 15.47 13.58 -12.61
N GLU A 526 16.03 13.67 -13.81
CA GLU A 526 15.65 14.69 -14.81
C GLU A 526 14.18 14.52 -15.23
N ILE A 527 13.73 13.31 -15.53
CA ILE A 527 12.33 13.06 -15.92
C ILE A 527 11.38 13.30 -14.74
N LEU A 528 11.71 12.81 -13.54
CA LEU A 528 10.88 12.98 -12.34
C LEU A 528 10.69 14.46 -11.99
N ASN A 529 11.77 15.24 -12.00
CA ASN A 529 11.69 16.68 -11.69
C ASN A 529 10.98 17.48 -12.78
N TYR A 530 11.12 17.08 -14.06
CA TYR A 530 10.33 17.66 -15.13
C TYR A 530 8.84 17.32 -14.95
N ARG A 531 8.50 16.04 -14.76
CA ARG A 531 7.13 15.58 -14.52
C ARG A 531 6.46 16.33 -13.38
N ARG A 532 7.14 16.55 -12.25
CA ARG A 532 6.61 17.25 -11.07
C ARG A 532 5.95 18.60 -11.44
N ASN A 533 6.42 19.28 -12.49
CA ASN A 533 5.98 20.60 -12.91
C ASN A 533 5.19 20.61 -14.23
N SER A 534 5.02 19.46 -14.90
CA SER A 534 4.38 19.38 -16.21
C SER A 534 2.88 19.11 -16.11
N LYS A 535 2.07 20.12 -16.35
CA LYS A 535 0.61 19.97 -16.44
C LYS A 535 0.21 19.06 -17.60
N ALA A 536 0.96 19.08 -18.70
CA ALA A 536 0.70 18.20 -19.83
C ALA A 536 0.78 16.73 -19.45
N ILE A 537 1.79 16.32 -18.66
CA ILE A 537 1.90 14.94 -18.18
C ILE A 537 0.78 14.63 -17.16
N HIS A 538 0.43 15.57 -16.29
CA HIS A 538 -0.56 15.31 -15.22
C HIS A 538 -1.97 15.13 -15.77
N THR A 539 -2.43 16.07 -16.61
CA THR A 539 -3.84 16.20 -17.03
C THR A 539 -4.04 16.51 -18.52
N GLY A 540 -2.96 16.50 -19.31
CA GLY A 540 -3.04 16.78 -20.74
C GLY A 540 -3.73 15.66 -21.52
N ASN A 541 -4.35 16.01 -22.63
CA ASN A 541 -4.90 15.03 -23.57
C ASN A 541 -3.77 14.13 -24.10
N THR A 542 -4.07 12.85 -24.25
CA THR A 542 -3.15 11.87 -24.79
C THR A 542 -3.46 11.60 -26.25
N ILE A 543 -2.45 11.72 -27.12
CA ILE A 543 -2.50 11.21 -28.48
C ILE A 543 -1.26 10.31 -28.68
N HIS A 544 -1.45 9.12 -29.19
CA HIS A 544 -0.36 8.23 -29.51
C HIS A 544 -0.53 7.62 -30.90
N PHE A 545 0.58 7.34 -31.53
CA PHE A 545 0.61 6.84 -32.89
C PHE A 545 0.99 5.37 -32.89
N ALA A 546 0.30 4.57 -33.70
CA ALA A 546 0.64 3.16 -33.87
C ALA A 546 2.14 3.01 -34.24
N PRO A 547 2.83 2.03 -33.67
CA PRO A 547 4.25 1.84 -33.94
C PRO A 547 4.52 1.61 -35.43
N GLU A 548 5.57 2.25 -35.94
CA GLU A 548 6.01 2.10 -37.31
C GLU A 548 7.53 2.07 -37.37
N ASN A 549 8.09 1.11 -38.11
CA ASN A 549 9.53 0.97 -38.29
C ASN A 549 10.34 0.98 -36.96
N GLY A 550 9.83 0.31 -35.91
CA GLY A 550 10.50 0.25 -34.61
C GLY A 550 10.45 1.56 -33.80
N ILE A 551 9.55 2.47 -34.17
CA ILE A 551 9.34 3.76 -33.49
C ILE A 551 7.92 3.79 -32.90
N TYR A 552 7.80 4.21 -31.65
CA TYR A 552 6.53 4.56 -31.01
C TYR A 552 6.58 6.01 -30.53
N SER A 553 5.47 6.74 -30.70
CA SER A 553 5.36 8.16 -30.32
C SER A 553 4.10 8.41 -29.52
N LEU A 554 4.26 9.15 -28.42
CA LEU A 554 3.20 9.54 -27.49
C LEU A 554 3.28 11.05 -27.23
N PHE A 555 2.14 11.71 -27.24
CA PHE A 555 1.99 13.14 -26.99
C PHE A 555 1.06 13.38 -25.80
N ARG A 556 1.47 14.27 -24.90
CA ARG A 556 0.62 14.80 -23.82
C ARG A 556 0.44 16.29 -24.07
N ILE A 557 -0.80 16.76 -24.20
CA ILE A 557 -1.11 18.06 -24.78
C ILE A 557 -2.02 18.85 -23.87
N THR A 558 -1.61 20.09 -23.53
CA THR A 558 -2.43 21.15 -22.97
C THR A 558 -2.36 22.39 -23.87
N GLU A 559 -3.10 23.44 -23.54
CA GLU A 559 -2.99 24.71 -24.26
C GLU A 559 -1.62 25.38 -24.13
N GLU A 560 -0.91 25.11 -23.00
CA GLU A 560 0.35 25.78 -22.65
C GLU A 560 1.59 24.91 -22.97
N GLU A 561 1.43 23.60 -23.09
CA GLU A 561 2.54 22.67 -23.14
C GLU A 561 2.18 21.43 -23.95
N THR A 562 3.08 21.00 -24.83
CA THR A 562 3.05 19.69 -25.45
C THR A 562 4.32 18.93 -25.07
N VAL A 563 4.16 17.75 -24.46
CA VAL A 563 5.25 16.82 -24.17
C VAL A 563 5.21 15.69 -25.19
N VAL A 564 6.37 15.35 -25.72
CA VAL A 564 6.55 14.31 -26.75
C VAL A 564 7.50 13.27 -26.23
N LEU A 565 7.05 12.02 -26.16
CA LEU A 565 7.90 10.85 -25.93
C LEU A 565 8.03 10.07 -27.23
N ILE A 566 9.27 9.81 -27.66
CA ILE A 566 9.56 8.90 -28.76
C ILE A 566 10.46 7.77 -28.25
N ILE A 567 10.04 6.54 -28.47
CA ILE A 567 10.82 5.31 -28.22
C ILE A 567 11.31 4.80 -29.56
N ASN A 568 12.63 4.67 -29.71
CA ASN A 568 13.26 4.12 -30.89
C ASN A 568 13.99 2.81 -30.54
N LYS A 569 13.53 1.68 -31.07
CA LYS A 569 14.17 0.36 -30.86
C LYS A 569 15.22 0.03 -31.95
N ASN A 570 15.40 0.87 -32.98
CA ASN A 570 16.35 0.63 -34.02
C ASN A 570 17.79 0.86 -33.55
N ILE A 571 18.70 -0.03 -33.90
CA ILE A 571 20.12 0.07 -33.58
C ILE A 571 20.87 1.07 -34.49
N SER A 572 20.30 1.36 -35.65
CA SER A 572 20.84 2.33 -36.62
C SER A 572 20.05 3.65 -36.54
N PRO A 573 20.65 4.78 -36.96
CA PRO A 573 19.93 6.05 -37.07
C PRO A 573 18.70 5.93 -37.97
N VAL A 574 17.61 6.58 -37.53
CA VAL A 574 16.34 6.63 -38.27
C VAL A 574 15.92 8.08 -38.47
N ASN A 575 15.54 8.44 -39.69
CA ASN A 575 14.89 9.72 -39.96
C ASN A 575 13.36 9.54 -39.95
N ILE A 576 12.68 10.26 -39.09
CA ILE A 576 11.21 10.22 -39.00
C ILE A 576 10.65 11.44 -39.74
N ASN A 577 9.67 11.19 -40.62
CA ASN A 577 8.87 12.27 -41.22
C ASN A 577 7.85 12.80 -40.22
N LEU A 578 8.03 14.04 -39.78
CA LEU A 578 7.18 14.68 -38.76
C LEU A 578 5.80 15.09 -39.30
N ASN A 579 5.58 15.11 -40.63
CA ASN A 579 4.26 15.33 -41.22
C ASN A 579 3.24 14.26 -40.77
N ARG A 580 3.71 13.08 -40.35
CA ARG A 580 2.85 12.07 -39.72
C ARG A 580 2.13 12.60 -38.49
N PHE A 581 2.71 13.58 -37.79
CA PHE A 581 2.22 14.19 -36.57
C PHE A 581 1.58 15.58 -36.80
N GLU A 582 1.18 15.91 -38.04
CA GLU A 582 0.62 17.21 -38.42
C GLU A 582 -0.59 17.59 -37.56
N GLU A 583 -1.44 16.64 -37.19
CA GLU A 583 -2.60 16.87 -36.34
C GLU A 583 -2.27 17.43 -34.94
N ILE A 584 -1.05 17.26 -34.45
CA ILE A 584 -0.58 17.78 -33.16
C ILE A 584 -0.33 19.30 -33.23
N GLY A 585 -0.07 19.84 -34.44
CA GLY A 585 0.11 21.29 -34.64
C GLY A 585 1.46 21.84 -34.19
N LEU A 586 2.54 21.03 -34.19
CA LEU A 586 3.88 21.44 -33.73
C LEU A 586 4.75 22.06 -34.84
N ALA A 587 4.31 22.09 -36.10
CA ALA A 587 5.11 22.63 -37.19
C ALA A 587 5.58 24.07 -36.91
N GLY A 588 6.89 24.28 -36.93
CA GLY A 588 7.51 25.58 -36.63
C GLY A 588 7.65 25.91 -35.13
N VAL A 589 7.18 25.05 -34.23
CA VAL A 589 7.30 25.25 -32.78
C VAL A 589 8.72 24.92 -32.32
N GLU A 590 9.27 25.77 -31.45
CA GLU A 590 10.52 25.48 -30.75
C GLU A 590 10.32 24.39 -29.70
N MET A 591 11.15 23.36 -29.75
CA MET A 591 11.10 22.20 -28.85
C MET A 591 12.42 22.07 -28.12
N LYS A 592 12.34 21.71 -26.83
CA LYS A 592 13.49 21.43 -25.98
C LYS A 592 13.59 19.92 -25.72
N ASP A 593 14.77 19.35 -25.96
CA ASP A 593 15.11 18.00 -25.51
C ASP A 593 15.43 18.07 -24.01
N ILE A 594 14.58 17.46 -23.18
CA ILE A 594 14.68 17.50 -21.72
C ILE A 594 15.92 16.76 -21.23
N LEU A 595 16.29 15.64 -21.89
CA LEU A 595 17.39 14.77 -21.49
C LEU A 595 18.76 15.27 -21.95
N ARG A 596 18.81 16.04 -23.07
CA ARG A 596 20.05 16.52 -23.68
C ARG A 596 20.20 18.03 -23.61
N ASN A 597 19.16 18.72 -23.14
CA ASN A 597 19.08 20.18 -23.01
C ASN A 597 19.36 20.93 -24.33
N ASN A 598 19.02 20.32 -25.46
CA ASN A 598 19.12 20.93 -26.80
C ASN A 598 17.78 21.52 -27.22
N ILE A 599 17.82 22.64 -27.95
CA ILE A 599 16.64 23.28 -28.53
C ILE A 599 16.69 23.11 -30.06
N PHE A 600 15.54 22.81 -30.66
CA PHE A 600 15.38 22.69 -32.12
C PHE A 600 13.98 23.14 -32.54
N ILE A 601 13.80 23.41 -33.82
CA ILE A 601 12.48 23.72 -34.39
C ILE A 601 11.88 22.43 -34.93
N TRP A 602 10.62 22.15 -34.56
CA TRP A 602 9.87 21.02 -35.10
C TRP A 602 9.60 21.24 -36.60
N GLY A 603 10.36 20.58 -37.45
CA GLY A 603 10.38 20.75 -38.91
C GLY A 603 9.60 19.65 -39.64
N GLU A 604 10.11 19.28 -40.82
CA GLU A 604 9.54 18.20 -41.62
C GLU A 604 10.08 16.83 -41.20
N ASP A 605 11.34 16.77 -40.76
CA ASP A 605 12.04 15.56 -40.39
C ASP A 605 12.77 15.69 -39.05
N LEU A 606 12.87 14.57 -38.34
CA LEU A 606 13.67 14.43 -37.13
C LEU A 606 14.59 13.22 -37.23
N ASN A 607 15.90 13.44 -37.11
CA ASN A 607 16.88 12.37 -37.06
C ASN A 607 17.06 11.84 -35.63
N LEU A 608 16.82 10.56 -35.46
CA LEU A 608 17.05 9.83 -34.21
C LEU A 608 18.33 9.00 -34.34
N PRO A 609 19.39 9.33 -33.60
CA PRO A 609 20.73 8.74 -33.84
C PRO A 609 20.77 7.22 -33.68
N SER A 610 20.06 6.66 -32.69
CA SER A 610 20.11 5.23 -32.41
C SER A 610 18.99 4.82 -31.46
N LYS A 611 18.99 3.57 -31.03
CA LYS A 611 18.14 3.01 -30.01
C LYS A 611 18.15 3.86 -28.76
N GLY A 612 16.96 4.30 -28.29
CA GLY A 612 16.87 5.14 -27.10
C GLY A 612 15.53 5.80 -26.89
N VAL A 613 15.53 6.69 -25.91
CA VAL A 613 14.42 7.55 -25.51
C VAL A 613 14.71 8.97 -25.96
N TYR A 614 13.71 9.61 -26.53
CA TYR A 614 13.71 11.02 -26.91
C TYR A 614 12.52 11.69 -26.25
N PHE A 615 12.79 12.71 -25.44
CA PHE A 615 11.79 13.32 -24.57
C PHE A 615 11.83 14.83 -24.74
N TYR A 616 10.79 15.37 -25.39
CA TYR A 616 10.74 16.76 -25.82
C TYR A 616 9.58 17.51 -25.19
N THR A 617 9.75 18.83 -25.07
CA THR A 617 8.68 19.74 -24.63
C THR A 617 8.66 21.00 -25.48
N SER A 618 7.45 21.53 -25.72
CA SER A 618 7.27 22.86 -26.32
C SER A 618 7.47 23.99 -25.30
N LYS A 619 7.67 23.66 -24.02
CA LYS A 619 7.95 24.65 -22.98
C LYS A 619 9.47 24.82 -22.86
N THR A 620 9.98 25.94 -23.36
CA THR A 620 11.43 26.19 -23.47
C THR A 620 12.02 26.99 -22.32
N GLU A 621 11.14 27.58 -21.48
CA GLU A 621 11.51 28.35 -20.27
C GLU A 621 11.37 27.54 -18.98
#